data_8355ca2026ce0f14dbb290b24b2f2fad
#
_entry.id   8355ca2026ce0f14dbb290b24b2f2fad
#
_cell.length_a   1.000
_cell.length_b   1.000
_cell.length_c   1.000
_cell.angle_alpha   90.00
_cell.angle_beta   90.00
_cell.angle_gamma   90.00
#
_symmetry.space_group_name_H-M   'P 1'
#
loop_
_entity.id
_entity.type
_entity.pdbx_description
1 polymer ?
#
loop_
_entity_poly.entity_id
_entity_poly.type
_entity_poly.pdbx_seq_one_letter_code
_entity_poly.pdbx_strand_id
1 'polypeptide(L)'
;TVPGAAGETTASLLEKYGVANVILADGPAGIRITSHYQKNPSDGSVYKMNMYQRLENRIFGTEFLHTDGEDYYQYCSAIPVGTLLAQTFDTELLEEVGRMIGAELEEFGVTLWLAPGMNIHRNPLCGRNFEYYSEDPLVSGKMAAALTRGVQSRYGVGTTIKHYACNNQEENRRGVSSIVSERALREIYLKGCLLYTSPSPRDTR
;
A
#
# COMPACT_ATOMS: atom_id res chain seq x y z
N THR A 1 4.86 16.78 -2.12
CA THR A 1 5.21 15.69 -1.19
C THR A 1 4.05 15.41 -0.25
N VAL A 2 3.80 14.15 0.05
CA VAL A 2 2.81 13.72 1.05
C VAL A 2 3.56 13.29 2.31
N PRO A 3 3.40 13.98 3.45
CA PRO A 3 4.08 13.62 4.68
C PRO A 3 3.75 12.20 5.13
N GLY A 4 4.79 11.43 5.45
CA GLY A 4 4.66 10.01 5.83
C GLY A 4 4.52 9.03 4.66
N ALA A 5 4.57 9.48 3.42
CA ALA A 5 4.65 8.60 2.25
C ALA A 5 5.84 7.63 2.37
N ALA A 6 5.66 6.41 1.86
CA ALA A 6 6.71 5.38 1.88
C ALA A 6 7.87 5.72 0.93
N GLY A 7 7.59 6.50 -0.11
CA GLY A 7 8.56 7.00 -1.06
C GLY A 7 7.91 7.92 -2.10
N GLU A 8 8.75 8.68 -2.77
CA GLU A 8 8.33 9.52 -3.89
C GLU A 8 9.45 9.65 -4.91
N THR A 9 9.09 9.84 -6.17
CA THR A 9 10.05 10.21 -7.23
C THR A 9 10.26 11.71 -7.21
N THR A 10 11.23 12.21 -8.00
CA THR A 10 11.47 13.65 -8.10
C THR A 10 10.36 14.38 -8.85
N ALA A 11 9.95 15.54 -8.34
CA ALA A 11 9.04 16.45 -9.06
C ALA A 11 9.75 17.33 -10.11
N SER A 12 11.09 17.33 -10.14
CA SER A 12 11.89 18.22 -11.01
C SER A 12 11.74 17.94 -12.51
N LEU A 13 11.17 16.80 -12.88
CA LEU A 13 10.98 16.43 -14.29
C LEU A 13 9.64 16.93 -14.87
N LEU A 14 8.74 17.41 -14.02
CA LEU A 14 7.39 17.82 -14.44
C LEU A 14 7.46 19.02 -15.41
N GLU A 15 8.15 20.08 -15.03
CA GLU A 15 8.23 21.29 -15.84
C GLU A 15 8.96 21.08 -17.18
N LYS A 16 10.04 20.30 -17.15
CA LYS A 16 10.89 20.11 -18.33
C LYS A 16 10.39 19.04 -19.30
N TYR A 17 9.79 17.97 -18.78
CA TYR A 17 9.47 16.78 -19.57
C TYR A 17 8.00 16.33 -19.46
N GLY A 18 7.18 17.02 -18.67
CA GLY A 18 5.80 16.61 -18.41
C GLY A 18 5.67 15.31 -17.62
N VAL A 19 6.74 14.88 -16.95
CA VAL A 19 6.74 13.64 -16.15
C VAL A 19 6.36 13.97 -14.71
N ALA A 20 5.14 13.59 -14.34
CA ALA A 20 4.65 13.75 -12.97
C ALA A 20 5.44 12.88 -11.97
N ASN A 21 5.60 13.37 -10.74
CA ASN A 21 6.13 12.54 -9.68
C ASN A 21 5.12 11.47 -9.25
N VAL A 22 5.64 10.35 -8.78
CA VAL A 22 4.86 9.23 -8.24
C VAL A 22 5.08 9.18 -6.74
N ILE A 23 3.99 9.17 -5.98
CA ILE A 23 4.00 9.11 -4.52
C ILE A 23 3.44 7.77 -4.10
N LEU A 24 4.18 7.04 -3.24
CA LEU A 24 3.84 5.71 -2.78
C LEU A 24 3.48 5.75 -1.29
N ALA A 25 2.32 5.20 -0.94
CA ALA A 25 1.94 4.99 0.46
C ALA A 25 1.81 3.50 0.77
N ASP A 26 2.31 3.09 1.92
CA ASP A 26 2.14 1.74 2.44
C ASP A 26 0.81 1.63 3.22
N GLY A 27 0.49 0.46 3.73
CA GLY A 27 -0.63 0.20 4.65
C GLY A 27 -1.75 -0.67 4.07
N PRO A 28 -1.59 -2.02 4.02
CA PRO A 28 -2.63 -2.93 3.54
C PRO A 28 -3.94 -2.94 4.34
N ALA A 29 -3.92 -2.39 5.55
CA ALA A 29 -5.10 -2.20 6.40
C ALA A 29 -5.55 -0.72 6.49
N GLY A 30 -5.34 0.04 5.43
CA GLY A 30 -5.60 1.48 5.33
C GLY A 30 -4.33 2.25 4.96
N ILE A 31 -4.48 3.37 4.27
CA ILE A 31 -3.36 4.18 3.81
C ILE A 31 -2.57 4.70 5.02
N ARG A 32 -1.25 4.47 5.00
CA ARG A 32 -0.36 4.88 6.09
C ARG A 32 0.48 6.08 5.67
N ILE A 33 0.00 7.24 6.05
CA ILE A 33 0.69 8.54 5.92
C ILE A 33 0.70 9.24 7.29
N THR A 34 1.42 10.33 7.43
CA THR A 34 1.45 11.09 8.69
C THR A 34 0.12 11.80 8.89
N SER A 35 -0.60 11.49 9.98
CA SER A 35 -1.93 12.03 10.25
C SER A 35 -1.95 13.52 10.59
N HIS A 36 -0.88 14.04 11.19
CA HIS A 36 -0.72 15.45 11.56
C HIS A 36 0.67 15.94 11.18
N TYR A 37 0.74 17.10 10.55
CA TYR A 37 1.99 17.77 10.23
C TYR A 37 1.79 19.28 10.17
N GLN A 38 2.87 20.04 10.20
CA GLN A 38 2.83 21.48 10.07
C GLN A 38 3.55 21.95 8.80
N LYS A 39 3.04 23.03 8.23
CA LYS A 39 3.73 23.78 7.15
C LYS A 39 4.20 25.13 7.65
N ASN A 40 5.31 25.57 7.09
CA ASN A 40 5.78 26.93 7.25
C ASN A 40 4.88 27.86 6.42
N PRO A 41 4.22 28.86 7.04
CA PRO A 41 3.33 29.75 6.33
C PRO A 41 4.05 30.67 5.33
N SER A 42 5.36 30.84 5.44
CA SER A 42 6.13 31.73 4.55
C SER A 42 6.45 31.10 3.18
N ASP A 43 6.67 29.78 3.12
CA ASP A 43 7.09 29.08 1.91
C ASP A 43 6.30 27.78 1.61
N GLY A 44 5.36 27.42 2.47
CA GLY A 44 4.56 26.21 2.35
C GLY A 44 5.33 24.89 2.55
N SER A 45 6.59 24.95 2.98
CA SER A 45 7.40 23.76 3.22
C SER A 45 6.90 23.00 4.45
N VAL A 46 6.99 21.66 4.39
CA VAL A 46 6.64 20.81 5.54
C VAL A 46 7.77 20.82 6.55
N TYR A 47 7.45 21.13 7.79
CA TYR A 47 8.40 21.02 8.90
C TYR A 47 8.79 19.56 9.11
N LYS A 48 10.10 19.31 9.17
CA LYS A 48 10.65 17.96 9.33
C LYS A 48 11.39 17.87 10.67
N MET A 49 11.01 16.89 11.48
CA MET A 49 11.79 16.58 12.69
C MET A 49 13.22 16.21 12.33
N ASN A 50 14.18 16.75 13.06
CA ASN A 50 15.58 16.33 13.00
C ASN A 50 15.76 14.92 13.61
N MET A 51 16.97 14.36 13.54
CA MET A 51 17.23 13.00 14.00
C MET A 51 16.97 12.81 15.51
N TYR A 52 17.31 13.81 16.34
CA TYR A 52 17.09 13.75 17.78
C TYR A 52 15.60 13.82 18.12
N GLN A 53 14.87 14.72 17.50
CA GLN A 53 13.42 14.84 17.67
C GLN A 53 12.68 13.57 17.22
N ARG A 54 13.11 12.92 16.14
CA ARG A 54 12.56 11.62 15.72
C ARG A 54 12.79 10.52 16.73
N LEU A 55 13.99 10.48 17.35
CA LEU A 55 14.31 9.50 18.38
C LEU A 55 13.47 9.75 19.62
N GLU A 56 13.37 10.98 20.05
CA GLU A 56 12.60 11.41 21.22
C GLU A 56 11.10 11.14 21.02
N ASN A 57 10.53 11.48 19.85
CA ASN A 57 9.16 11.15 19.50
C ASN A 57 8.93 9.62 19.55
N ARG A 58 9.88 8.82 19.05
CA ARG A 58 9.79 7.37 19.07
C ARG A 58 9.82 6.75 20.48
N ILE A 59 10.57 7.35 21.39
CA ILE A 59 10.73 6.83 22.77
C ILE A 59 9.62 7.34 23.68
N PHE A 60 9.27 8.62 23.59
CA PHE A 60 8.39 9.31 24.53
C PHE A 60 7.04 9.72 23.94
N GLY A 61 6.83 9.54 22.63
CA GLY A 61 5.61 9.99 21.94
C GLY A 61 5.49 11.53 21.87
N THR A 62 6.60 12.26 22.00
CA THR A 62 6.60 13.74 22.04
C THR A 62 6.33 14.29 20.64
N GLU A 63 5.30 15.09 20.47
CA GLU A 63 5.09 15.88 19.25
C GLU A 63 5.91 17.18 19.32
N PHE A 64 6.65 17.45 18.25
CA PHE A 64 7.43 18.69 18.10
C PHE A 64 6.67 19.64 17.17
N LEU A 65 6.00 20.62 17.76
CA LEU A 65 5.24 21.62 17.03
C LEU A 65 6.00 22.95 16.99
N HIS A 66 5.93 23.61 15.85
CA HIS A 66 6.45 24.96 15.66
C HIS A 66 5.37 25.97 16.05
N THR A 67 5.73 27.02 16.77
CA THR A 67 4.78 28.04 17.26
C THR A 67 4.15 28.87 16.15
N ASP A 68 4.82 28.96 15.02
CA ASP A 68 4.43 29.67 13.80
C ASP A 68 3.97 28.71 12.68
N GLY A 69 3.86 27.41 12.97
CA GLY A 69 3.44 26.39 12.02
C GLY A 69 1.93 26.38 11.80
N GLU A 70 1.49 26.21 10.56
CA GLU A 70 0.09 25.92 10.24
C GLU A 70 -0.16 24.40 10.31
N ASP A 71 -1.16 24.01 11.10
CA ASP A 71 -1.51 22.60 11.31
C ASP A 71 -2.33 22.03 10.15
N TYR A 72 -1.92 20.86 9.67
CA TYR A 72 -2.59 20.08 8.65
C TYR A 72 -2.87 18.67 9.13
N TYR A 73 -4.05 18.17 8.81
CA TYR A 73 -4.50 16.84 9.19
C TYR A 73 -4.87 16.03 7.94
N GLN A 74 -4.44 14.77 7.90
CA GLN A 74 -4.74 13.82 6.84
C GLN A 74 -5.03 12.43 7.44
N TYR A 75 -6.25 12.29 7.96
CA TYR A 75 -6.70 11.05 8.56
C TYR A 75 -7.20 10.09 7.48
N CYS A 76 -6.63 8.90 7.45
CA CYS A 76 -7.06 7.83 6.57
C CYS A 76 -7.88 6.78 7.32
N SER A 77 -8.81 6.15 6.63
CA SER A 77 -9.66 5.11 7.18
C SER A 77 -8.87 3.83 7.42
N ALA A 78 -9.01 3.26 8.61
CA ALA A 78 -8.57 1.90 8.87
C ALA A 78 -9.60 0.92 8.28
N ILE A 79 -9.14 -0.03 7.49
CA ILE A 79 -9.95 -1.12 6.97
C ILE A 79 -9.61 -2.43 7.67
N PRO A 80 -10.52 -3.42 7.66
CA PRO A 80 -10.21 -4.74 8.19
C PRO A 80 -8.98 -5.35 7.51
N VAL A 81 -8.23 -6.14 8.25
CA VAL A 81 -7.06 -6.84 7.72
C VAL A 81 -7.44 -7.83 6.60
N GLY A 82 -6.51 -8.08 5.67
CA GLY A 82 -6.77 -8.90 4.48
C GLY A 82 -7.40 -10.26 4.77
N THR A 83 -6.94 -10.96 5.80
CA THR A 83 -7.51 -12.24 6.23
C THR A 83 -8.99 -12.13 6.61
N LEU A 84 -9.38 -11.06 7.30
CA LEU A 84 -10.79 -10.84 7.68
C LEU A 84 -11.65 -10.47 6.47
N LEU A 85 -11.14 -9.60 5.59
CA LEU A 85 -11.83 -9.26 4.34
C LEU A 85 -12.08 -10.51 3.48
N ALA A 86 -11.11 -11.41 3.38
CA ALA A 86 -11.25 -12.64 2.59
C ALA A 86 -12.31 -13.60 3.14
N GLN A 87 -12.54 -13.62 4.45
CA GLN A 87 -13.56 -14.46 5.09
C GLN A 87 -15.01 -14.06 4.75
N THR A 88 -15.20 -12.88 4.16
CA THR A 88 -16.52 -12.48 3.65
C THR A 88 -16.90 -13.26 2.39
N PHE A 89 -15.93 -13.72 1.61
CA PHE A 89 -16.10 -14.28 0.26
C PHE A 89 -16.88 -13.36 -0.70
N ASP A 90 -16.93 -12.08 -0.39
CA ASP A 90 -17.71 -11.06 -1.09
C ASP A 90 -16.79 -10.13 -1.88
N THR A 91 -16.74 -10.34 -3.19
CA THR A 91 -15.93 -9.52 -4.10
C THR A 91 -16.53 -8.14 -4.35
N GLU A 92 -17.84 -7.96 -4.21
CA GLU A 92 -18.50 -6.68 -4.38
C GLU A 92 -18.16 -5.77 -3.20
N LEU A 93 -18.21 -6.30 -1.97
CA LEU A 93 -17.76 -5.60 -0.77
C LEU A 93 -16.30 -5.14 -0.90
N LEU A 94 -15.40 -6.01 -1.40
CA LEU A 94 -14.00 -5.62 -1.54
C LEU A 94 -13.81 -4.54 -2.62
N GLU A 95 -14.61 -4.54 -3.65
CA GLU A 95 -14.58 -3.47 -4.65
C GLU A 95 -15.08 -2.14 -4.08
N GLU A 96 -16.10 -2.16 -3.23
CA GLU A 96 -16.55 -0.98 -2.47
C GLU A 96 -15.45 -0.42 -1.56
N VAL A 97 -14.81 -1.30 -0.77
CA VAL A 97 -13.64 -0.93 0.06
C VAL A 97 -12.53 -0.32 -0.80
N GLY A 98 -12.29 -0.91 -1.97
CA GLY A 98 -11.33 -0.38 -2.93
C GLY A 98 -11.69 1.02 -3.43
N ARG A 99 -12.97 1.30 -3.73
CA ARG A 99 -13.43 2.63 -4.16
C ARG A 99 -13.21 3.68 -3.06
N MET A 100 -13.44 3.31 -1.82
CA MET A 100 -13.21 4.19 -0.67
C MET A 100 -11.71 4.53 -0.55
N ILE A 101 -10.84 3.52 -0.59
CA ILE A 101 -9.38 3.72 -0.56
C ILE A 101 -8.91 4.54 -1.76
N GLY A 102 -9.44 4.27 -2.96
CA GLY A 102 -9.11 5.05 -4.15
C GLY A 102 -9.46 6.53 -4.03
N ALA A 103 -10.58 6.85 -3.38
CA ALA A 103 -10.97 8.24 -3.09
C ALA A 103 -10.00 8.91 -2.10
N GLU A 104 -9.57 8.22 -1.06
CA GLU A 104 -8.58 8.75 -0.11
C GLU A 104 -7.19 8.94 -0.77
N LEU A 105 -6.77 8.02 -1.63
CA LEU A 105 -5.51 8.16 -2.39
C LEU A 105 -5.53 9.41 -3.27
N GLU A 106 -6.66 9.64 -3.97
CA GLU A 106 -6.86 10.81 -4.81
C GLU A 106 -6.86 12.10 -3.97
N GLU A 107 -7.59 12.13 -2.85
CA GLU A 107 -7.68 13.27 -1.94
C GLU A 107 -6.33 13.68 -1.36
N PHE A 108 -5.53 12.70 -0.92
CA PHE A 108 -4.22 12.97 -0.33
C PHE A 108 -3.08 13.03 -1.36
N GLY A 109 -3.38 12.88 -2.65
CA GLY A 109 -2.38 12.98 -3.71
C GLY A 109 -1.38 11.83 -3.76
N VAL A 110 -1.79 10.64 -3.27
CA VAL A 110 -0.98 9.42 -3.34
C VAL A 110 -1.26 8.71 -4.66
N THR A 111 -0.22 8.43 -5.43
CA THR A 111 -0.33 7.82 -6.76
C THR A 111 -0.45 6.31 -6.70
N LEU A 112 0.35 5.67 -5.86
CA LEU A 112 0.39 4.21 -5.74
C LEU A 112 0.27 3.76 -4.29
N TRP A 113 -0.69 2.89 -4.05
CA TRP A 113 -0.85 2.21 -2.78
C TRP A 113 -0.06 0.89 -2.79
N LEU A 114 0.82 0.69 -1.80
CA LEU A 114 1.62 -0.54 -1.64
C LEU A 114 0.78 -1.66 -1.02
N ALA A 115 -0.30 -2.01 -1.69
CA ALA A 115 -1.27 -3.03 -1.37
C ALA A 115 -2.04 -3.41 -2.67
N PRO A 116 -2.84 -4.49 -2.66
CA PRO A 116 -3.08 -5.45 -1.59
C PRO A 116 -1.91 -6.41 -1.37
N GLY A 117 -1.85 -6.97 -0.15
CA GLY A 117 -0.99 -8.11 0.15
C GLY A 117 -1.70 -9.40 -0.22
N MET A 118 -1.19 -10.16 -1.19
CA MET A 118 -1.83 -11.39 -1.66
C MET A 118 -0.92 -12.61 -1.68
N ASN A 119 0.14 -12.59 -0.88
CA ASN A 119 0.96 -13.79 -0.70
C ASN A 119 0.12 -14.91 -0.06
N ILE A 120 0.52 -16.15 -0.27
CA ILE A 120 -0.22 -17.32 0.22
C ILE A 120 0.09 -17.55 1.72
N HIS A 121 -0.93 -17.86 2.52
CA HIS A 121 -0.81 -18.31 3.91
C HIS A 121 -0.17 -19.71 3.96
N ARG A 122 1.14 -19.80 3.74
CA ARG A 122 1.83 -21.07 3.69
C ARG A 122 2.31 -21.54 5.05
N ASN A 123 2.91 -20.62 5.81
CA ASN A 123 3.39 -20.86 7.17
C ASN A 123 2.51 -20.10 8.15
N PRO A 124 1.78 -20.75 9.06
CA PRO A 124 0.92 -20.08 10.02
C PRO A 124 1.68 -19.14 10.98
N LEU A 125 2.98 -19.35 11.14
CA LEU A 125 3.84 -18.49 11.97
C LEU A 125 4.40 -17.28 11.22
N CYS A 126 4.06 -17.08 9.95
CA CYS A 126 4.47 -15.90 9.23
C CYS A 126 3.82 -14.64 9.81
N GLY A 127 4.62 -13.73 10.34
CA GLY A 127 4.16 -12.50 10.99
C GLY A 127 3.39 -11.52 10.09
N ARG A 128 3.31 -11.79 8.78
CA ARG A 128 2.59 -10.96 7.83
C ARG A 128 1.31 -11.60 7.28
N ASN A 129 0.90 -12.76 7.79
CA ASN A 129 -0.33 -13.41 7.35
C ASN A 129 -1.57 -12.53 7.53
N PHE A 130 -1.59 -11.65 8.53
CA PHE A 130 -2.72 -10.73 8.76
C PHE A 130 -3.06 -9.86 7.54
N GLU A 131 -2.07 -9.46 6.76
CA GLU A 131 -2.27 -8.60 5.58
C GLU A 131 -2.55 -9.39 4.30
N TYR A 132 -2.43 -10.73 4.34
CA TYR A 132 -2.73 -11.62 3.23
C TYR A 132 -4.15 -12.17 3.32
N TYR A 133 -4.69 -12.68 2.23
CA TYR A 133 -6.10 -13.07 2.15
C TYR A 133 -6.34 -14.52 2.55
N SER A 134 -5.61 -15.49 1.97
CA SER A 134 -5.91 -16.91 2.11
C SER A 134 -4.71 -17.80 1.79
N GLU A 135 -4.81 -19.07 2.19
CA GLU A 135 -3.97 -20.16 1.67
C GLU A 135 -4.40 -20.61 0.26
N ASP A 136 -5.65 -20.33 -0.11
CA ASP A 136 -6.19 -20.62 -1.44
C ASP A 136 -5.82 -19.50 -2.42
N PRO A 137 -5.07 -19.82 -3.51
CA PRO A 137 -4.67 -18.82 -4.50
C PRO A 137 -5.82 -18.24 -5.31
N LEU A 138 -6.95 -18.95 -5.42
CA LEU A 138 -8.14 -18.45 -6.12
C LEU A 138 -8.85 -17.40 -5.27
N VAL A 139 -9.04 -17.67 -3.98
CA VAL A 139 -9.61 -16.70 -3.03
C VAL A 139 -8.73 -15.47 -2.96
N SER A 140 -7.42 -15.65 -2.70
CA SER A 140 -6.46 -14.54 -2.64
C SER A 140 -6.48 -13.69 -3.91
N GLY A 141 -6.47 -14.31 -5.08
CA GLY A 141 -6.46 -13.61 -6.36
C GLY A 141 -7.76 -12.86 -6.64
N LYS A 142 -8.93 -13.46 -6.39
CA LYS A 142 -10.23 -12.80 -6.61
C LYS A 142 -10.44 -11.61 -5.68
N MET A 143 -10.10 -11.75 -4.40
CA MET A 143 -10.23 -10.68 -3.42
C MET A 143 -9.28 -9.52 -3.73
N ALA A 144 -8.01 -9.81 -4.01
CA ALA A 144 -7.04 -8.79 -4.41
C ALA A 144 -7.45 -8.07 -5.70
N ALA A 145 -7.95 -8.80 -6.70
CA ALA A 145 -8.42 -8.22 -7.95
C ALA A 145 -9.63 -7.31 -7.75
N ALA A 146 -10.59 -7.71 -6.92
CA ALA A 146 -11.77 -6.89 -6.61
C ALA A 146 -11.37 -5.58 -5.93
N LEU A 147 -10.56 -5.65 -4.88
CA LEU A 147 -10.04 -4.47 -4.18
C LEU A 147 -9.31 -3.52 -5.16
N THR A 148 -8.46 -4.09 -6.00
CA THR A 148 -7.72 -3.31 -6.99
C THR A 148 -8.61 -2.62 -8.01
N ARG A 149 -9.64 -3.31 -8.54
CA ARG A 149 -10.62 -2.68 -9.45
C ARG A 149 -11.30 -1.48 -8.78
N GLY A 150 -11.66 -1.62 -7.50
CA GLY A 150 -12.23 -0.52 -6.73
C GLY A 150 -11.28 0.66 -6.64
N VAL A 151 -10.04 0.45 -6.22
CA VAL A 151 -9.02 1.51 -6.14
C VAL A 151 -8.81 2.19 -7.49
N GLN A 152 -8.59 1.40 -8.54
CA GLN A 152 -8.27 1.88 -9.89
C GLN A 152 -9.50 2.40 -10.67
N SER A 153 -10.68 2.41 -10.06
CA SER A 153 -11.83 3.14 -10.58
C SER A 153 -11.64 4.66 -10.54
N ARG A 154 -10.67 5.14 -9.76
CA ARG A 154 -10.25 6.54 -9.72
C ARG A 154 -9.09 6.80 -10.68
N TYR A 155 -9.12 7.96 -11.33
CA TYR A 155 -8.06 8.35 -12.25
C TYR A 155 -6.78 8.74 -11.51
N GLY A 156 -5.64 8.31 -12.01
CA GLY A 156 -4.34 8.73 -11.50
C GLY A 156 -3.86 7.97 -10.25
N VAL A 157 -4.65 7.02 -9.73
CA VAL A 157 -4.26 6.18 -8.59
C VAL A 157 -4.17 4.71 -8.98
N GLY A 158 -3.35 3.95 -8.26
CA GLY A 158 -3.16 2.53 -8.55
C GLY A 158 -2.70 1.73 -7.33
N THR A 159 -2.61 0.44 -7.53
CA THR A 159 -2.16 -0.53 -6.53
C THR A 159 -0.82 -1.15 -6.90
N THR A 160 -0.07 -1.54 -5.90
CA THR A 160 1.16 -2.34 -6.05
C THR A 160 0.98 -3.63 -5.29
N ILE A 161 0.55 -4.67 -6.00
CA ILE A 161 0.32 -5.99 -5.41
C ILE A 161 1.64 -6.55 -4.87
N LYS A 162 1.60 -7.07 -3.67
CA LYS A 162 2.75 -7.61 -2.96
C LYS A 162 2.39 -8.90 -2.20
N HIS A 163 3.31 -9.80 -1.93
CA HIS A 163 4.72 -9.74 -2.32
C HIS A 163 4.95 -10.70 -3.47
N TYR A 164 5.70 -10.29 -4.45
CA TYR A 164 6.09 -11.13 -5.55
C TYR A 164 7.52 -11.65 -5.30
N ALA A 165 7.70 -12.94 -5.00
CA ALA A 165 6.72 -13.95 -4.62
C ALA A 165 7.29 -14.79 -3.46
N CYS A 166 6.43 -15.61 -2.84
CA CYS A 166 6.83 -16.59 -1.84
C CYS A 166 7.37 -15.99 -0.52
N ASN A 167 6.82 -14.87 -0.09
CA ASN A 167 7.13 -14.29 1.22
C ASN A 167 6.39 -15.05 2.34
N ASN A 168 6.81 -16.29 2.62
CA ASN A 168 6.13 -17.22 3.51
C ASN A 168 6.62 -17.14 4.96
N GLN A 169 7.66 -16.36 5.24
CA GLN A 169 8.23 -16.11 6.56
C GLN A 169 8.90 -14.75 6.63
N GLU A 170 8.99 -14.20 7.83
CA GLU A 170 9.65 -12.92 8.09
C GLU A 170 11.03 -13.09 8.75
N GLU A 171 11.30 -14.26 9.33
CA GLU A 171 12.61 -14.54 9.90
C GLU A 171 13.68 -14.52 8.82
N ASN A 172 14.72 -13.70 9.05
CA ASN A 172 15.83 -13.49 8.11
C ASN A 172 15.39 -13.18 6.66
N ARG A 173 14.29 -12.48 6.44
CA ARG A 173 13.70 -12.25 5.10
C ARG A 173 14.65 -11.61 4.07
N ARG A 174 15.71 -10.93 4.55
CA ARG A 174 16.72 -10.32 3.66
C ARG A 174 17.81 -11.29 3.23
N GLY A 175 17.91 -12.44 3.89
CA GLY A 175 18.95 -13.44 3.63
C GLY A 175 18.42 -14.83 3.29
N VAL A 176 17.08 -15.03 3.36
CA VAL A 176 16.45 -16.31 3.04
C VAL A 176 16.23 -16.46 1.54
N SER A 177 16.42 -17.66 1.03
CA SER A 177 16.03 -18.06 -0.34
C SER A 177 14.81 -18.96 -0.27
N SER A 178 13.73 -18.59 -0.97
CA SER A 178 12.53 -19.42 -1.07
C SER A 178 12.72 -20.48 -2.14
N ILE A 179 12.83 -21.74 -1.72
CA ILE A 179 12.93 -22.88 -2.64
C ILE A 179 11.52 -23.36 -2.97
N VAL A 180 11.12 -23.23 -4.22
CA VAL A 180 9.80 -23.62 -4.71
C VAL A 180 9.92 -24.30 -6.07
N SER A 181 9.14 -25.37 -6.31
CA SER A 181 9.09 -25.99 -7.62
C SER A 181 8.38 -25.08 -8.63
N GLU A 182 8.74 -25.16 -9.90
CA GLU A 182 8.10 -24.36 -10.96
C GLU A 182 6.59 -24.58 -11.00
N ARG A 183 6.14 -25.81 -10.79
CA ARG A 183 4.72 -26.13 -10.72
C ARG A 183 4.03 -25.38 -9.59
N ALA A 184 4.56 -25.45 -8.36
CA ALA A 184 3.99 -24.76 -7.21
C ALA A 184 4.02 -23.23 -7.40
N LEU A 185 5.10 -22.71 -7.98
CA LEU A 185 5.21 -21.29 -8.29
C LEU A 185 4.08 -20.85 -9.23
N ARG A 186 3.85 -21.55 -10.32
CA ARG A 186 2.82 -21.20 -11.32
C ARG A 186 1.40 -21.45 -10.85
N GLU A 187 1.13 -22.61 -10.23
CA GLU A 187 -0.22 -23.02 -9.85
C GLU A 187 -0.73 -22.37 -8.57
N ILE A 188 0.18 -21.95 -7.68
CA ILE A 188 -0.19 -21.39 -6.38
C ILE A 188 0.24 -19.92 -6.28
N TYR A 189 1.54 -19.63 -6.27
CA TYR A 189 2.04 -18.31 -5.91
C TYR A 189 1.79 -17.24 -6.98
N LEU A 190 1.87 -17.58 -8.26
CA LEU A 190 1.62 -16.64 -9.36
C LEU A 190 0.18 -16.60 -9.80
N LYS A 191 -0.65 -17.55 -9.38
CA LYS A 191 -2.07 -17.60 -9.81
C LYS A 191 -2.84 -16.34 -9.43
N GLY A 192 -2.61 -15.80 -8.25
CA GLY A 192 -3.22 -14.53 -7.84
C GLY A 192 -2.81 -13.37 -8.74
N CYS A 193 -1.54 -13.29 -9.12
CA CYS A 193 -1.06 -12.28 -10.06
C CYS A 193 -1.74 -12.39 -11.43
N LEU A 194 -1.91 -13.62 -11.95
CA LEU A 194 -2.60 -13.84 -13.21
C LEU A 194 -4.07 -13.41 -13.16
N LEU A 195 -4.77 -13.70 -12.05
CA LEU A 195 -6.17 -13.29 -11.88
C LEU A 195 -6.33 -11.76 -11.77
N TYR A 196 -5.33 -11.08 -11.23
CA TYR A 196 -5.29 -9.63 -11.19
C TYR A 196 -5.01 -8.99 -12.54
N THR A 197 -4.06 -9.56 -13.31
CA THR A 197 -3.61 -8.99 -14.58
C THR A 197 -4.45 -9.42 -15.78
N SER A 198 -5.39 -10.34 -15.60
CA SER A 198 -6.26 -10.83 -16.68
C SER A 198 -7.66 -10.18 -16.61
N PRO A 199 -8.13 -9.52 -17.66
CA PRO A 199 -7.42 -9.34 -18.93
C PRO A 199 -6.46 -8.15 -18.88
N SER A 200 -5.22 -8.35 -19.27
CA SER A 200 -4.32 -7.26 -19.58
C SER A 200 -4.88 -6.47 -20.77
N PRO A 201 -4.71 -5.14 -20.83
CA PRO A 201 -5.05 -4.37 -22.02
C PRO A 201 -4.38 -4.88 -23.31
N ARG A 202 -3.37 -5.73 -23.18
CA ARG A 202 -2.71 -6.40 -24.31
C ARG A 202 -3.46 -7.66 -24.79
N ASP A 203 -4.30 -8.26 -23.94
CA ASP A 203 -5.03 -9.49 -24.24
C ASP A 203 -6.42 -9.23 -24.85
N THR A 204 -6.79 -7.96 -24.99
CA THR A 204 -8.05 -7.49 -25.60
C THR A 204 -7.91 -7.07 -27.05
N ARG A 205 -6.83 -7.50 -27.73
CA ARG A 205 -6.64 -7.30 -29.18
C ARG A 205 -6.89 -8.57 -29.97
#